data_38a0b5176a19c4581d9e1101de1fecbc
#
_entry.id   38a0b5176a19c4581d9e1101de1fecbc
#
_cell.length_a   1.000
_cell.length_b   1.000
_cell.length_c   1.000
_cell.angle_alpha   90.00
_cell.angle_beta   90.00
_cell.angle_gamma   90.00
#
_symmetry.space_group_name_H-M   'P 1'
#
loop_
_entity.id
_entity.type
_entity.pdbx_description
1 polymer ?
#
loop_
_entity_poly.entity_id
_entity_poly.type
_entity_poly.pdbx_seq_one_letter_code
_entity_poly.pdbx_strand_id
1 'polypeptide(L)'
;EELKNYFKDFKEKSIANDGARIRSYYSGFRTDKFEDEEDGRSEEVKNVKEKSDLHLIKFDSMVSIFDKERADCYAQYATVDEIPSKAWDKVRTKLKTLDTSKLHYVKVPENHIVIDFDIKDKDGNKCLERNIEEASKWPATYAELSKSGNGVHLHYIYGGDVTKLSRIYDDNIEVKVFTGKSSLRRKLTKCNNISIATI
;
A
#
# COMPACT_ATOMS: atom_id res chain seq x y z
N GLU A 1 -14.22 1.47 9.38
CA GLU A 1 -14.72 0.12 9.71
C GLU A 1 -14.75 -0.78 8.46
N GLU A 2 -15.33 -0.34 7.33
CA GLU A 2 -15.43 -1.12 6.07
C GLU A 2 -14.05 -1.57 5.54
N LEU A 3 -13.04 -0.70 5.49
CA LEU A 3 -11.70 -1.10 5.08
C LEU A 3 -11.05 -2.10 6.03
N LYS A 4 -11.21 -1.94 7.35
CA LYS A 4 -10.69 -2.91 8.33
C LYS A 4 -11.29 -4.29 8.13
N ASN A 5 -12.60 -4.36 7.89
CA ASN A 5 -13.28 -5.61 7.61
C ASN A 5 -12.83 -6.22 6.28
N TYR A 6 -12.70 -5.41 5.21
CA TYR A 6 -12.18 -5.87 3.93
C TYR A 6 -10.79 -6.51 4.06
N PHE A 7 -9.87 -5.87 4.76
CA PHE A 7 -8.52 -6.41 4.94
C PHE A 7 -8.46 -7.61 5.88
N LYS A 8 -9.34 -7.68 6.86
CA LYS A 8 -9.50 -8.88 7.69
C LYS A 8 -9.92 -10.08 6.82
N ASP A 9 -10.94 -9.91 6.00
CA ASP A 9 -11.43 -10.95 5.09
C ASP A 9 -10.39 -11.32 4.03
N PHE A 10 -9.64 -10.35 3.51
CA PHE A 10 -8.55 -10.58 2.57
C PHE A 10 -7.43 -11.41 3.21
N LYS A 11 -7.02 -11.05 4.42
CA LYS A 11 -6.00 -11.78 5.18
C LYS A 11 -6.44 -13.22 5.48
N GLU A 12 -7.67 -13.43 5.89
CA GLU A 12 -8.22 -14.75 6.16
C GLU A 12 -8.30 -15.61 4.87
N LYS A 13 -8.72 -15.03 3.74
CA LYS A 13 -8.74 -15.71 2.43
C LYS A 13 -7.34 -16.03 1.91
N SER A 14 -6.37 -15.13 2.10
CA SER A 14 -4.97 -15.37 1.71
C SER A 14 -4.38 -16.53 2.49
N ILE A 15 -4.54 -16.56 3.81
CA ILE A 15 -4.08 -17.67 4.66
C ILE A 15 -4.76 -19.00 4.28
N ALA A 16 -6.05 -18.97 3.96
CA ALA A 16 -6.79 -20.17 3.51
C ALA A 16 -6.28 -20.68 2.15
N ASN A 17 -5.94 -19.78 1.21
CA ASN A 17 -5.38 -20.14 -0.09
C ASN A 17 -3.95 -20.69 0.02
N ASP A 18 -3.12 -20.13 0.88
CA ASP A 18 -1.77 -20.63 1.13
C ASP A 18 -1.81 -22.00 1.82
N GLY A 19 -2.71 -22.20 2.77
CA GLY A 19 -2.95 -23.49 3.39
C GLY A 19 -3.47 -24.56 2.42
N ALA A 20 -4.28 -24.18 1.41
CA ALA A 20 -4.74 -25.07 0.36
C ALA A 20 -3.62 -25.43 -0.64
N ARG A 21 -2.75 -24.47 -0.99
CA ARG A 21 -1.55 -24.70 -1.82
C ARG A 21 -0.56 -25.64 -1.15
N ILE A 22 -0.27 -25.43 0.13
CA ILE A 22 0.61 -26.29 0.92
C ILE A 22 0.06 -27.72 0.97
N ARG A 23 -1.23 -27.91 1.24
CA ARG A 23 -1.85 -29.24 1.24
C ARG A 23 -1.81 -29.91 -0.14
N SER A 24 -1.99 -29.17 -1.23
CA SER A 24 -1.88 -29.70 -2.60
C SER A 24 -0.44 -30.13 -2.93
N TYR A 25 0.56 -29.42 -2.44
CA TYR A 25 1.97 -29.75 -2.66
C TYR A 25 2.38 -31.02 -1.90
N TYR A 26 1.89 -31.22 -0.67
CA TYR A 26 2.21 -32.39 0.15
C TYR A 26 1.34 -33.63 -0.15
N SER A 27 0.17 -33.47 -0.76
CA SER A 27 -0.67 -34.61 -1.19
C SER A 27 -0.09 -35.40 -2.37
N GLY A 28 0.96 -34.90 -3.05
CA GLY A 28 1.70 -35.57 -4.10
C GLY A 28 2.80 -36.52 -3.60
N PHE A 29 3.15 -36.48 -2.33
CA PHE A 29 4.10 -37.40 -1.72
C PHE A 29 3.35 -38.52 -1.02
N ARG A 30 3.22 -39.67 -1.69
CA ARG A 30 2.81 -40.94 -1.04
C ARG A 30 3.89 -41.36 -0.06
N THR A 31 3.58 -41.33 1.22
CA THR A 31 4.36 -42.03 2.25
C THR A 31 3.98 -43.50 2.25
N ASP A 32 4.76 -44.34 1.58
CA ASP A 32 4.78 -45.74 1.87
C ASP A 32 5.55 -45.96 3.17
N LYS A 33 4.82 -46.43 4.17
CA LYS A 33 5.26 -47.18 5.37
C LYS A 33 6.46 -46.70 6.18
N PHE A 34 6.20 -46.25 7.38
CA PHE A 34 7.02 -46.60 8.53
C PHE A 34 6.14 -47.04 9.67
N GLU A 35 6.46 -48.23 10.18
CA GLU A 35 5.86 -48.88 11.34
C GLU A 35 6.37 -48.23 12.64
N ASP A 36 5.54 -48.26 13.64
CA ASP A 36 5.72 -47.71 14.99
C ASP A 36 6.98 -48.24 15.71
N GLU A 37 7.77 -47.34 16.29
CA GLU A 37 8.54 -47.58 17.49
C GLU A 37 8.32 -46.40 18.46
N GLU A 38 7.69 -46.69 19.60
CA GLU A 38 7.62 -45.83 20.76
C GLU A 38 9.02 -45.62 21.35
N ASP A 39 9.52 -44.40 21.41
CA ASP A 39 10.53 -44.02 22.41
C ASP A 39 10.25 -42.62 22.96
N GLY A 40 9.98 -42.60 24.26
CA GLY A 40 9.62 -41.43 25.01
C GLY A 40 10.78 -40.47 25.23
N ARG A 41 10.77 -39.35 24.56
CA ARG A 41 11.50 -38.12 24.96
C ARG A 41 10.64 -36.90 24.70
N SER A 42 10.27 -36.25 25.79
CA SER A 42 9.70 -34.93 25.80
C SER A 42 10.74 -33.91 25.27
N GLU A 43 10.64 -33.53 23.98
CA GLU A 43 11.34 -32.36 23.45
C GLU A 43 10.43 -31.16 23.49
N GLU A 44 10.89 -30.11 24.17
CA GLU A 44 10.30 -28.78 24.13
C GLU A 44 10.12 -28.32 22.68
N VAL A 45 8.88 -28.26 22.22
CA VAL A 45 8.54 -27.64 20.95
C VAL A 45 8.80 -26.13 21.08
N LYS A 46 10.00 -25.69 20.73
CA LYS A 46 10.28 -24.29 20.47
C LYS A 46 9.39 -23.86 19.33
N ASN A 47 8.37 -23.04 19.63
CA ASN A 47 7.57 -22.32 18.66
C ASN A 47 8.49 -21.45 17.80
N VAL A 48 9.05 -22.00 16.74
CA VAL A 48 9.60 -21.24 15.62
C VAL A 48 8.39 -20.68 14.89
N LYS A 49 8.04 -19.43 15.19
CA LYS A 49 7.15 -18.65 14.31
C LYS A 49 7.83 -18.61 12.96
N GLU A 50 7.38 -19.44 12.02
CA GLU A 50 7.72 -19.29 10.62
C GLU A 50 7.34 -17.85 10.23
N LYS A 51 8.35 -17.01 9.99
CA LYS A 51 8.17 -15.75 9.28
C LYS A 51 7.66 -16.16 7.92
N SER A 52 6.34 -16.00 7.67
CA SER A 52 5.82 -16.03 6.32
C SER A 52 6.71 -15.11 5.48
N ASP A 53 7.23 -15.58 4.35
CA ASP A 53 8.04 -14.79 3.43
C ASP A 53 7.17 -13.65 2.87
N LEU A 54 7.04 -12.57 3.65
CA LEU A 54 6.35 -11.36 3.24
C LEU A 54 7.16 -10.74 2.10
N HIS A 55 6.59 -10.74 0.91
CA HIS A 55 7.23 -10.12 -0.24
C HIS A 55 7.18 -8.59 -0.10
N LEU A 56 8.29 -8.02 0.38
CA LEU A 56 8.38 -6.59 0.63
C LEU A 56 8.29 -5.77 -0.67
N ILE A 57 7.55 -4.66 -0.62
CA ILE A 57 7.45 -3.70 -1.71
C ILE A 57 8.85 -3.13 -2.02
N LYS A 58 9.23 -3.15 -3.30
CA LYS A 58 10.49 -2.55 -3.78
C LYS A 58 10.22 -1.21 -4.42
N PHE A 59 10.99 -0.20 -4.04
CA PHE A 59 10.94 1.16 -4.57
C PHE A 59 12.18 1.43 -5.40
N ASP A 60 12.23 0.88 -6.60
CA ASP A 60 13.38 0.89 -7.50
C ASP A 60 13.15 1.69 -8.79
N SER A 61 11.93 2.18 -9.02
CA SER A 61 11.58 2.96 -10.21
C SER A 61 11.44 4.45 -9.93
N MET A 62 11.92 5.27 -10.85
CA MET A 62 11.63 6.71 -10.97
C MET A 62 10.64 7.00 -12.11
N VAL A 63 10.21 5.96 -12.84
CA VAL A 63 9.14 6.02 -13.84
C VAL A 63 7.85 5.53 -13.18
N SER A 64 6.79 6.34 -13.25
CA SER A 64 5.55 6.11 -12.53
C SER A 64 4.40 5.74 -13.46
N ILE A 65 3.84 4.54 -13.28
CA ILE A 65 2.60 4.14 -13.96
C ILE A 65 1.43 5.06 -13.58
N PHE A 66 1.41 5.62 -12.37
CA PHE A 66 0.44 6.62 -11.95
C PHE A 66 0.42 7.82 -12.90
N ASP A 67 1.59 8.32 -13.32
CA ASP A 67 1.69 9.46 -14.23
C ASP A 67 1.04 9.16 -15.59
N LYS A 68 1.11 7.89 -16.03
CA LYS A 68 0.45 7.40 -17.24
C LYS A 68 -1.05 7.20 -17.04
N GLU A 69 -1.46 6.50 -15.98
CA GLU A 69 -2.89 6.20 -15.70
C GLU A 69 -3.70 7.44 -15.33
N ARG A 70 -3.05 8.48 -14.81
CA ARG A 70 -3.66 9.76 -14.41
C ARG A 70 -3.23 10.93 -15.28
N ALA A 71 -2.65 10.64 -16.46
CA ALA A 71 -2.08 11.61 -17.41
C ALA A 71 -3.02 12.79 -17.71
N ASP A 72 -4.32 12.55 -17.83
CA ASP A 72 -5.34 13.54 -18.16
C ASP A 72 -6.01 14.20 -16.94
N CYS A 73 -5.62 13.83 -15.71
CA CYS A 73 -6.07 14.54 -14.52
C CYS A 73 -5.54 15.96 -14.51
N TYR A 74 -6.36 16.91 -14.03
CA TYR A 74 -5.91 18.28 -13.80
C TYR A 74 -4.83 18.28 -12.72
N ALA A 75 -3.74 19.01 -12.98
CA ALA A 75 -2.61 19.11 -12.07
C ALA A 75 -1.95 20.49 -12.14
N GLN A 76 -1.28 20.88 -11.07
CA GLN A 76 -0.57 22.13 -10.95
C GLN A 76 0.61 22.02 -9.99
N TYR A 77 1.65 22.82 -10.21
CA TYR A 77 2.76 22.88 -9.26
C TYR A 77 2.33 23.50 -7.94
N ALA A 78 3.01 23.16 -6.89
CA ALA A 78 2.94 23.86 -5.62
C ALA A 78 3.65 25.24 -5.71
N THR A 79 3.20 26.17 -4.88
CA THR A 79 3.92 27.42 -4.60
C THR A 79 5.12 27.15 -3.70
N VAL A 80 5.89 28.20 -3.39
CA VAL A 80 7.01 28.14 -2.41
C VAL A 80 6.53 27.76 -1.02
N ASP A 81 5.28 28.12 -0.67
CA ASP A 81 4.63 27.76 0.59
C ASP A 81 4.00 26.36 0.55
N GLU A 82 4.29 25.59 -0.50
CA GLU A 82 3.81 24.22 -0.69
C GLU A 82 2.27 24.07 -0.75
N ILE A 83 1.56 25.09 -1.23
CA ILE A 83 0.11 25.06 -1.48
C ILE A 83 -0.20 25.06 -2.97
N PRO A 84 -1.42 24.69 -3.42
CA PRO A 84 -1.82 24.78 -4.82
C PRO A 84 -1.70 26.22 -5.36
N SER A 85 -1.09 26.39 -6.54
CA SER A 85 -0.82 27.73 -7.11
C SER A 85 -2.07 28.48 -7.59
N LYS A 86 -3.15 27.73 -7.91
CA LYS A 86 -4.42 28.27 -8.42
C LYS A 86 -5.63 27.55 -7.84
N ALA A 87 -6.76 28.22 -7.80
CA ALA A 87 -8.03 27.56 -7.56
C ALA A 87 -8.34 26.54 -8.67
N TRP A 88 -8.95 25.41 -8.33
CA TRP A 88 -9.13 24.27 -9.25
C TRP A 88 -9.99 24.59 -10.47
N ASP A 89 -10.94 25.51 -10.37
CA ASP A 89 -11.75 26.02 -11.48
C ASP A 89 -10.93 26.77 -12.54
N LYS A 90 -9.74 27.25 -12.18
CA LYS A 90 -8.81 27.98 -13.05
C LYS A 90 -7.66 27.11 -13.59
N VAL A 91 -7.51 25.86 -13.12
CA VAL A 91 -6.45 24.96 -13.59
C VAL A 91 -6.83 24.39 -14.96
N ARG A 92 -5.90 24.48 -15.92
CA ARG A 92 -6.06 23.91 -17.28
C ARG A 92 -4.94 22.94 -17.64
N THR A 93 -3.88 22.91 -16.85
CA THR A 93 -2.75 21.99 -17.02
C THR A 93 -3.12 20.57 -16.63
N LYS A 94 -2.52 19.59 -17.31
CA LYS A 94 -2.73 18.17 -17.07
C LYS A 94 -1.46 17.55 -16.49
N LEU A 95 -1.59 16.45 -15.75
CA LEU A 95 -0.46 15.78 -15.13
C LEU A 95 0.64 15.44 -16.14
N LYS A 96 0.28 14.95 -17.33
CA LYS A 96 1.21 14.63 -18.42
C LYS A 96 2.11 15.79 -18.89
N THR A 97 1.79 17.04 -18.52
CA THR A 97 2.56 18.23 -18.90
C THR A 97 3.48 18.74 -17.77
N LEU A 98 3.47 18.05 -16.62
CA LEU A 98 4.24 18.45 -15.45
C LEU A 98 5.49 17.56 -15.28
N ASP A 99 6.55 18.16 -14.74
CA ASP A 99 7.67 17.42 -14.17
C ASP A 99 7.26 16.91 -12.77
N THR A 100 6.91 15.63 -12.67
CA THR A 100 6.37 15.05 -11.45
C THR A 100 7.41 14.80 -10.36
N SER A 101 8.70 15.01 -10.66
CA SER A 101 9.77 15.07 -9.66
C SER A 101 9.73 16.33 -8.81
N LYS A 102 8.97 17.36 -9.25
CA LYS A 102 8.70 18.58 -8.49
C LYS A 102 7.41 18.44 -7.70
N LEU A 103 7.30 19.16 -6.59
CA LEU A 103 6.09 19.15 -5.78
C LEU A 103 4.90 19.71 -6.57
N HIS A 104 3.83 18.94 -6.65
CA HIS A 104 2.65 19.26 -7.42
C HIS A 104 1.38 18.71 -6.74
N TYR A 105 0.24 19.15 -7.22
CA TYR A 105 -1.08 18.71 -6.81
C TYR A 105 -1.82 18.12 -8.00
N VAL A 106 -2.51 16.99 -7.78
CA VAL A 106 -3.31 16.30 -8.81
C VAL A 106 -4.75 16.19 -8.34
N LYS A 107 -5.69 16.57 -9.22
CA LYS A 107 -7.10 16.33 -9.02
C LYS A 107 -7.45 14.93 -9.49
N VAL A 108 -7.22 13.95 -8.63
CA VAL A 108 -7.57 12.56 -8.90
C VAL A 108 -9.08 12.33 -8.83
N PRO A 109 -9.64 11.26 -9.45
CA PRO A 109 -11.03 10.87 -9.28
C PRO A 109 -11.40 10.68 -7.80
N GLU A 110 -12.66 10.93 -7.43
CA GLU A 110 -13.10 10.89 -6.03
C GLU A 110 -12.97 9.50 -5.39
N ASN A 111 -13.10 8.44 -6.21
CA ASN A 111 -12.89 7.07 -5.77
C ASN A 111 -11.40 6.64 -5.69
N HIS A 112 -10.48 7.54 -6.02
CA HIS A 112 -9.05 7.31 -5.79
C HIS A 112 -8.72 7.61 -4.33
N ILE A 113 -8.20 6.62 -3.62
CA ILE A 113 -7.79 6.76 -2.22
C ILE A 113 -6.30 6.50 -2.08
N VAL A 114 -5.71 7.05 -1.04
CA VAL A 114 -4.31 6.77 -0.65
C VAL A 114 -4.28 6.32 0.78
N ILE A 115 -3.60 5.21 1.03
CA ILE A 115 -3.26 4.77 2.37
C ILE A 115 -1.85 5.28 2.66
N ASP A 116 -1.74 6.14 3.64
CA ASP A 116 -0.50 6.83 4.02
C ASP A 116 0.08 6.22 5.29
N PHE A 117 1.27 5.68 5.19
CA PHE A 117 2.01 5.05 6.28
C PHE A 117 3.08 6.00 6.80
N ASP A 118 2.92 6.45 8.03
CA ASP A 118 3.83 7.39 8.72
C ASP A 118 4.31 6.81 10.07
N ILE A 119 4.60 5.50 10.10
CA ILE A 119 5.02 4.78 11.30
C ILE A 119 6.37 5.30 11.78
N LYS A 120 6.43 5.55 13.09
CA LYS A 120 7.61 6.10 13.76
C LYS A 120 8.39 5.02 14.51
N ASP A 121 9.67 5.23 14.65
CA ASP A 121 10.53 4.48 15.56
C ASP A 121 10.33 4.89 17.03
N LYS A 122 11.16 4.33 17.91
CA LYS A 122 11.11 4.63 19.36
C LYS A 122 11.50 6.07 19.69
N ASP A 123 12.24 6.73 18.80
CA ASP A 123 12.72 8.10 18.94
C ASP A 123 11.75 9.12 18.29
N GLY A 124 10.64 8.64 17.73
CA GLY A 124 9.61 9.45 17.08
C GLY A 124 9.91 9.84 15.64
N ASN A 125 10.97 9.29 15.04
CA ASN A 125 11.32 9.53 13.64
C ASN A 125 10.57 8.55 12.73
N LYS A 126 10.19 8.99 11.51
CA LYS A 126 9.57 8.10 10.51
C LYS A 126 10.56 7.00 10.12
N CYS A 127 10.14 5.76 10.23
CA CYS A 127 10.94 4.56 9.95
C CYS A 127 10.51 3.93 8.62
N LEU A 128 11.32 4.08 7.58
CA LEU A 128 11.01 3.58 6.25
C LEU A 128 10.80 2.06 6.23
N GLU A 129 11.65 1.30 6.90
CA GLU A 129 11.61 -0.16 6.93
C GLU A 129 10.27 -0.66 7.50
N ARG A 130 9.82 -0.06 8.61
CA ARG A 130 8.53 -0.38 9.22
C ARG A 130 7.35 0.01 8.34
N ASN A 131 7.46 1.15 7.64
CA ASN A 131 6.45 1.58 6.68
C ASN A 131 6.33 0.62 5.51
N ILE A 132 7.47 0.14 4.97
CA ILE A 132 7.49 -0.88 3.91
C ILE A 132 6.91 -2.20 4.41
N GLU A 133 7.30 -2.66 5.60
CA GLU A 133 6.80 -3.90 6.18
C GLU A 133 5.29 -3.87 6.36
N GLU A 134 4.73 -2.81 6.96
CA GLU A 134 3.28 -2.69 7.15
C GLU A 134 2.53 -2.51 5.84
N ALA A 135 3.02 -1.68 4.91
CA ALA A 135 2.42 -1.50 3.61
C ALA A 135 2.41 -2.80 2.78
N SER A 136 3.44 -3.64 2.93
CA SER A 136 3.54 -4.91 2.19
C SER A 136 2.54 -5.98 2.64
N LYS A 137 1.85 -5.76 3.75
CA LYS A 137 0.74 -6.63 4.22
C LYS A 137 -0.58 -6.33 3.51
N TRP A 138 -0.64 -5.27 2.72
CA TRP A 138 -1.82 -4.83 1.99
C TRP A 138 -1.86 -5.41 0.57
N PRO A 139 -3.03 -5.44 -0.10
CA PRO A 139 -3.11 -5.90 -1.48
C PRO A 139 -2.13 -5.16 -2.39
N ALA A 140 -1.48 -5.90 -3.30
CA ALA A 140 -0.51 -5.33 -4.21
C ALA A 140 -1.15 -4.23 -5.09
N THR A 141 -0.53 -3.06 -5.12
CA THR A 141 -0.97 -1.87 -5.86
C THR A 141 0.20 -0.94 -6.12
N TYR A 142 -0.04 0.13 -6.90
CA TYR A 142 0.92 1.21 -7.04
C TYR A 142 1.27 1.79 -5.67
N ALA A 143 2.56 1.82 -5.40
CA ALA A 143 3.13 2.38 -4.19
C ALA A 143 4.25 3.38 -4.51
N GLU A 144 4.31 4.48 -3.77
CA GLU A 144 5.39 5.45 -3.88
C GLU A 144 5.87 5.91 -2.51
N LEU A 145 7.11 6.36 -2.44
CA LEU A 145 7.63 6.98 -1.24
C LEU A 145 7.07 8.40 -1.10
N SER A 146 6.81 8.81 0.13
CA SER A 146 6.42 10.18 0.45
C SER A 146 7.51 11.19 0.02
N LYS A 147 7.19 12.48 0.02
CA LYS A 147 8.13 13.56 -0.32
C LYS A 147 9.44 13.49 0.48
N SER A 148 9.38 13.09 1.74
CA SER A 148 10.56 12.96 2.62
C SER A 148 11.38 11.68 2.36
N GLY A 149 10.81 10.71 1.64
CA GLY A 149 11.42 9.41 1.40
C GLY A 149 11.20 8.39 2.52
N ASN A 150 10.59 8.76 3.65
CA ASN A 150 10.46 7.91 4.83
C ASN A 150 9.03 7.39 5.07
N GLY A 151 8.01 7.92 4.40
CA GLY A 151 6.65 7.40 4.42
C GLY A 151 6.36 6.59 3.16
N VAL A 152 5.33 5.78 3.19
CA VAL A 152 4.85 4.99 2.05
C VAL A 152 3.40 5.32 1.75
N HIS A 153 3.07 5.56 0.49
CA HIS A 153 1.72 5.76 0.00
C HIS A 153 1.31 4.58 -0.87
N LEU A 154 0.23 3.90 -0.53
CA LEU A 154 -0.44 2.93 -1.39
C LEU A 154 -1.64 3.59 -2.06
N HIS A 155 -1.77 3.44 -3.37
CA HIS A 155 -2.84 4.02 -4.16
C HIS A 155 -3.84 2.96 -4.57
N TYR A 156 -5.13 3.20 -4.36
CA TYR A 156 -6.22 2.30 -4.77
C TYR A 156 -7.35 3.04 -5.46
N ILE A 157 -8.11 2.33 -6.26
CA ILE A 157 -9.46 2.71 -6.69
C ILE A 157 -10.43 1.99 -5.75
N TYR A 158 -11.16 2.76 -4.95
CA TYR A 158 -12.13 2.20 -4.03
C TYR A 158 -13.48 2.00 -4.71
N GLY A 159 -14.02 0.77 -4.65
CA GLY A 159 -15.30 0.42 -5.28
C GLY A 159 -16.53 0.82 -4.47
N GLY A 160 -16.36 1.22 -3.21
CA GLY A 160 -17.44 1.66 -2.33
C GLY A 160 -17.62 3.17 -2.26
N ASP A 161 -18.39 3.62 -1.27
CA ASP A 161 -18.64 5.04 -0.99
C ASP A 161 -17.51 5.63 -0.13
N VAL A 162 -16.64 6.43 -0.75
CA VAL A 162 -15.49 7.06 -0.08
C VAL A 162 -15.88 7.99 1.07
N THR A 163 -17.12 8.50 1.08
CA THR A 163 -17.59 9.40 2.16
C THR A 163 -17.80 8.67 3.48
N LYS A 164 -17.92 7.35 3.44
CA LYS A 164 -18.06 6.49 4.62
C LYS A 164 -16.72 6.02 5.19
N LEU A 165 -15.61 6.26 4.49
CA LEU A 165 -14.30 5.85 4.94
C LEU A 165 -13.85 6.68 6.14
N SER A 166 -13.37 6.02 7.20
CA SER A 166 -12.65 6.69 8.29
C SER A 166 -11.30 7.18 7.77
N ARG A 167 -10.92 8.40 8.13
CA ARG A 167 -9.60 8.96 7.80
C ARG A 167 -8.47 8.31 8.58
N ILE A 168 -8.77 7.70 9.71
CA ILE A 168 -7.80 7.03 10.59
C ILE A 168 -8.04 5.53 10.45
N TYR A 169 -7.04 4.80 9.98
CA TYR A 169 -7.03 3.35 9.98
C TYR A 169 -6.38 2.82 11.26
N ASP A 170 -5.22 3.37 11.61
CA ASP A 170 -4.46 3.07 12.82
C ASP A 170 -3.64 4.31 13.21
N ASP A 171 -2.96 4.31 14.37
CA ASP A 171 -2.27 5.47 14.95
C ASP A 171 -1.31 6.20 13.99
N ASN A 172 -0.71 5.47 13.04
CA ASN A 172 0.23 6.03 12.07
C ASN A 172 -0.13 5.66 10.62
N ILE A 173 -1.39 5.28 10.37
CA ILE A 173 -1.88 4.89 9.05
C ILE A 173 -3.17 5.67 8.77
N GLU A 174 -3.11 6.54 7.77
CA GLU A 174 -4.23 7.37 7.37
C GLU A 174 -4.83 6.92 6.03
N VAL A 175 -6.15 7.05 5.90
CA VAL A 175 -6.87 6.92 4.64
C VAL A 175 -7.16 8.30 4.07
N LYS A 176 -6.53 8.66 2.98
CA LYS A 176 -6.73 9.95 2.31
C LYS A 176 -7.75 9.81 1.19
N VAL A 177 -8.80 10.63 1.24
CA VAL A 177 -9.84 10.75 0.20
C VAL A 177 -9.81 12.15 -0.41
N PHE A 178 -10.19 12.27 -1.69
CA PHE A 178 -9.99 13.48 -2.49
C PHE A 178 -11.31 14.01 -3.05
N THR A 179 -12.30 14.21 -2.18
CA THR A 179 -13.61 14.76 -2.54
C THR A 179 -13.62 16.29 -2.58
N GLY A 180 -14.59 16.87 -3.29
CA GLY A 180 -14.81 18.31 -3.35
C GLY A 180 -13.58 19.08 -3.86
N LYS A 181 -13.01 19.99 -3.06
CA LYS A 181 -11.84 20.81 -3.43
C LYS A 181 -10.51 20.15 -3.07
N SER A 182 -10.50 19.01 -2.37
CA SER A 182 -9.26 18.32 -2.00
C SER A 182 -8.52 17.76 -3.23
N SER A 183 -7.24 17.55 -3.10
CA SER A 183 -6.36 17.06 -4.16
C SER A 183 -5.17 16.32 -3.59
N LEU A 184 -4.64 15.40 -4.35
CA LEU A 184 -3.44 14.65 -3.99
C LEU A 184 -2.21 15.56 -4.10
N ARG A 185 -1.51 15.77 -2.97
CA ARG A 185 -0.19 16.42 -2.93
C ARG A 185 0.86 15.35 -3.17
N ARG A 186 1.70 15.57 -4.18
CA ARG A 186 2.62 14.53 -4.63
C ARG A 186 3.96 15.10 -5.09
N LYS A 187 5.02 14.36 -4.86
CA LYS A 187 6.34 14.54 -5.45
C LYS A 187 6.91 13.15 -5.70
N LEU A 188 7.05 12.76 -6.96
CA LEU A 188 7.66 11.49 -7.30
C LEU A 188 9.13 11.47 -6.89
N THR A 189 9.46 10.52 -6.02
CA THR A 189 10.84 10.20 -5.63
C THR A 189 11.21 8.83 -6.12
N LYS A 190 10.56 7.79 -5.58
CA LYS A 190 10.66 6.40 -6.02
C LYS A 190 9.31 5.71 -5.88
N CYS A 191 9.04 4.73 -6.75
CA CYS A 191 7.84 3.92 -6.72
C CYS A 191 8.14 2.45 -7.10
N ASN A 192 7.13 1.58 -6.95
CA ASN A 192 7.18 0.19 -7.40
C ASN A 192 6.74 -0.02 -8.86
N ASN A 193 6.19 1.02 -9.47
CA ASN A 193 5.74 1.07 -10.86
C ASN A 193 4.80 -0.06 -11.33
N ILE A 194 3.92 -0.56 -10.44
CA ILE A 194 2.82 -1.46 -10.81
C ILE A 194 1.49 -0.70 -10.90
N SER A 195 0.50 -1.27 -11.61
CA SER A 195 -0.81 -0.62 -11.80
C SER A 195 -1.58 -0.39 -10.51
N ILE A 196 -2.44 0.65 -10.51
CA ILE A 196 -3.31 0.96 -9.37
C ILE A 196 -4.41 -0.09 -9.29
N ALA A 197 -4.50 -0.81 -8.18
CA ALA A 197 -5.50 -1.84 -7.95
C ALA A 197 -6.86 -1.24 -7.54
N THR A 198 -7.92 -1.99 -7.80
CA THR A 198 -9.27 -1.71 -7.28
C THR A 198 -9.54 -2.59 -6.06
N ILE A 199 -10.13 -2.01 -5.01
CA ILE A 199 -10.52 -2.69 -3.77
C ILE A 199 -11.94 -2.32 -3.37
#